data_0546ad4e9c0d8ba5c7aea21126daaad0
#
_entry.id   0546ad4e9c0d8ba5c7aea21126daaad0
#
_cell.length_a   1.000
_cell.length_b   1.000
_cell.length_c   1.000
_cell.angle_alpha   90.00
_cell.angle_beta   90.00
_cell.angle_gamma   90.00
#
_symmetry.space_group_name_H-M   'P 1'
#
loop_
_entity.id
_entity.type
_entity.pdbx_description
1 polymer ?
#
loop_
_entity_poly.entity_id
_entity_poly.type
_entity_poly.pdbx_seq_one_letter_code
_entity_poly.pdbx_strand_id
1 'polypeptide(L)'
;MVQPLASLHYTWLYGFRNININKLSYNGQRCYLRKALNDRADPELRRIYIANVPQLDENYLYQPSENLDYYLDTMYLDLDYTEQCEQVDFVVYIPNWDRATYNLYINQIIAILEFYTLAGKTYKIISI
;
A
#
# COMPACT_ATOMS: atom_id res chain seq x y z
N MET A 1 -19.10 42.90 -3.21
CA MET A 1 -18.34 42.96 -4.49
C MET A 1 -18.53 41.64 -5.23
N VAL A 2 -19.29 41.61 -6.31
CA VAL A 2 -19.55 40.39 -7.07
C VAL A 2 -18.34 40.17 -7.97
N GLN A 3 -17.59 39.09 -7.74
CA GLN A 3 -16.53 38.70 -8.68
C GLN A 3 -17.15 38.39 -10.03
N PRO A 4 -16.58 38.87 -11.13
CA PRO A 4 -17.08 38.55 -12.46
C PRO A 4 -17.01 37.04 -12.72
N LEU A 5 -18.05 36.46 -13.26
CA LEU A 5 -18.20 35.01 -13.56
C LEU A 5 -16.96 34.43 -14.27
N ALA A 6 -16.34 35.23 -15.13
CA ALA A 6 -15.14 34.85 -15.88
C ALA A 6 -13.93 34.59 -14.96
N SER A 7 -13.73 35.40 -13.89
CA SER A 7 -12.64 35.19 -12.95
C SER A 7 -12.87 33.98 -12.05
N LEU A 8 -14.10 33.71 -11.67
CA LEU A 8 -14.49 32.52 -10.92
C LEU A 8 -14.25 31.24 -11.72
N HIS A 9 -14.66 31.25 -12.99
CA HIS A 9 -14.45 30.13 -13.92
C HIS A 9 -12.95 29.86 -14.16
N TYR A 10 -12.17 30.93 -14.32
CA TYR A 10 -10.71 30.83 -14.51
C TYR A 10 -10.02 30.22 -13.26
N THR A 11 -10.33 30.71 -12.08
CA THR A 11 -9.79 30.21 -10.82
C THR A 11 -10.15 28.73 -10.60
N TRP A 12 -11.41 28.35 -10.92
CA TRP A 12 -11.84 26.96 -10.84
C TRP A 12 -11.10 26.04 -11.82
N LEU A 13 -10.97 26.45 -13.08
CA LEU A 13 -10.24 25.71 -14.12
C LEU A 13 -8.77 25.49 -13.77
N TYR A 14 -8.08 26.53 -13.32
CA TYR A 14 -6.66 26.39 -12.92
C TYR A 14 -6.48 25.57 -11.66
N GLY A 15 -7.32 25.72 -10.67
CA GLY A 15 -7.33 24.90 -9.47
C GLY A 15 -7.56 23.43 -9.79
N PHE A 16 -8.57 23.12 -10.61
CA PHE A 16 -8.90 21.76 -11.01
C PHE A 16 -7.78 21.12 -11.87
N ARG A 17 -7.19 21.90 -12.79
CA ARG A 17 -6.06 21.46 -13.58
C ARG A 17 -4.86 21.08 -12.72
N ASN A 18 -4.48 21.91 -11.75
CA ASN A 18 -3.36 21.63 -10.86
C ASN A 18 -3.60 20.39 -10.00
N ILE A 19 -4.80 20.21 -9.49
CA ILE A 19 -5.18 19.00 -8.75
C ILE A 19 -5.03 17.76 -9.62
N ASN A 20 -5.50 17.82 -10.87
CA ASN A 20 -5.41 16.70 -11.80
C ASN A 20 -3.97 16.38 -12.21
N ILE A 21 -3.14 17.41 -12.46
CA ILE A 21 -1.72 17.22 -12.75
C ILE A 21 -1.02 16.55 -11.57
N ASN A 22 -1.30 16.98 -10.35
CA ASN A 22 -0.75 16.36 -9.15
C ASN A 22 -1.19 14.89 -8.99
N LYS A 23 -2.46 14.59 -9.29
CA LYS A 23 -2.95 13.20 -9.28
C LYS A 23 -2.24 12.34 -10.33
N LEU A 24 -2.01 12.88 -11.53
CA LEU A 24 -1.33 12.17 -12.62
C LEU A 24 0.18 12.00 -12.42
N SER A 25 0.78 12.75 -11.50
CA SER A 25 2.22 12.64 -11.18
C SER A 25 2.59 11.37 -10.40
N TYR A 26 1.60 10.68 -9.85
CA TYR A 26 1.77 9.43 -9.13
C TYR A 26 1.08 8.29 -9.87
N ASN A 27 1.58 7.08 -9.68
CA ASN A 27 1.00 5.86 -10.22
C ASN A 27 1.09 4.70 -9.22
N GLY A 28 0.56 3.52 -9.56
CA GLY A 28 0.56 2.34 -8.71
C GLY A 28 1.91 1.63 -8.53
N GLN A 29 3.01 2.16 -9.09
CA GLN A 29 4.33 1.59 -8.84
C GLN A 29 4.78 1.87 -7.40
N ARG A 30 5.44 0.89 -6.78
CA ARG A 30 5.84 0.96 -5.37
C ARG A 30 6.61 2.24 -5.00
N CYS A 31 7.52 2.70 -5.86
CA CYS A 31 8.30 3.92 -5.62
C CYS A 31 7.44 5.21 -5.67
N TYR A 32 6.52 5.30 -6.62
CA TYR A 32 5.61 6.44 -6.73
C TYR A 32 4.52 6.41 -5.65
N LEU A 33 4.00 5.23 -5.33
CA LEU A 33 3.05 5.06 -4.25
C LEU A 33 3.67 5.43 -2.90
N ARG A 34 4.90 4.95 -2.63
CA ARG A 34 5.66 5.37 -1.44
C ARG A 34 5.88 6.89 -1.40
N LYS A 35 6.22 7.49 -2.54
CA LYS A 35 6.37 8.94 -2.64
C LYS A 35 5.06 9.66 -2.32
N ALA A 36 3.95 9.24 -2.90
CA ALA A 36 2.64 9.85 -2.66
C ALA A 36 2.23 9.79 -1.18
N LEU A 37 2.47 8.66 -0.52
CA LEU A 37 2.19 8.48 0.90
C LEU A 37 3.05 9.41 1.77
N ASN A 38 4.35 9.49 1.51
CA ASN A 38 5.25 10.35 2.28
C ASN A 38 4.96 11.83 2.03
N ASP A 39 4.73 12.25 0.79
CA ASP A 39 4.44 13.65 0.47
C ASP A 39 3.15 14.14 1.15
N ARG A 40 2.23 13.22 1.49
CA ARG A 40 0.95 13.57 2.11
C ARG A 40 0.94 13.43 3.64
N ALA A 41 1.52 12.36 4.16
CA ALA A 41 1.40 12.00 5.58
C ALA A 41 2.68 12.25 6.38
N ASP A 42 3.86 12.15 5.78
CA ASP A 42 5.15 12.36 6.45
C ASP A 42 6.15 13.05 5.53
N PRO A 43 5.92 14.34 5.16
CA PRO A 43 6.77 15.04 4.20
C PRO A 43 8.18 15.30 4.71
N GLU A 44 8.36 15.45 6.02
CA GLU A 44 9.65 15.83 6.64
C GLU A 44 10.58 14.61 6.80
N LEU A 45 10.10 13.55 7.44
CA LEU A 45 10.92 12.40 7.82
C LEU A 45 10.85 11.25 6.81
N ARG A 46 9.80 11.17 6.00
CA ARG A 46 9.61 10.19 4.91
C ARG A 46 9.79 8.73 5.35
N ARG A 47 9.26 8.40 6.52
CA ARG A 47 9.41 7.08 7.18
C ARG A 47 8.50 5.98 6.64
N ILE A 48 7.44 6.36 5.90
CA ILE A 48 6.52 5.38 5.33
C ILE A 48 7.24 4.60 4.23
N TYR A 49 7.22 3.28 4.31
CA TYR A 49 7.77 2.42 3.27
C TYR A 49 6.84 1.25 2.95
N ILE A 50 7.04 0.68 1.77
CA ILE A 50 6.26 -0.43 1.25
C ILE A 50 7.20 -1.61 1.05
N ALA A 51 6.85 -2.75 1.62
CA ALA A 51 7.57 -4.00 1.43
C ALA A 51 6.68 -5.05 0.78
N ASN A 52 7.29 -5.98 0.07
CA ASN A 52 6.62 -7.19 -0.35
C ASN A 52 6.37 -8.07 0.88
N VAL A 53 5.31 -8.84 0.85
CA VAL A 53 5.11 -9.90 1.83
C VAL A 53 6.24 -10.92 1.64
N PRO A 54 6.89 -11.38 2.72
CA PRO A 54 7.83 -12.48 2.61
C PRO A 54 7.12 -13.66 1.95
N GLN A 55 7.69 -14.15 0.87
CA GLN A 55 7.21 -15.39 0.28
C GLN A 55 7.44 -16.49 1.32
N LEU A 56 6.38 -17.19 1.63
CA LEU A 56 6.50 -18.41 2.40
C LEU A 56 7.21 -19.44 1.53
N ASP A 57 8.12 -20.18 2.13
CA ASP A 57 8.76 -21.30 1.45
C ASP A 57 7.66 -22.27 1.03
N GLU A 58 7.51 -22.44 -0.29
CA GLU A 58 6.56 -23.37 -0.86
C GLU A 58 7.02 -24.80 -0.53
N ASN A 59 6.26 -25.50 0.28
CA ASN A 59 6.53 -26.90 0.57
C ASN A 59 6.05 -27.77 -0.60
N TYR A 60 6.97 -28.33 -1.34
CA TYR A 60 6.68 -29.25 -2.44
C TYR A 60 6.67 -30.69 -1.98
N LEU A 61 5.70 -31.45 -2.44
CA LEU A 61 5.69 -32.92 -2.33
C LEU A 61 6.41 -33.49 -3.54
N TYR A 62 7.57 -34.10 -3.30
CA TYR A 62 8.37 -34.70 -4.36
C TYR A 62 7.94 -36.13 -4.63
N GLN A 63 8.06 -36.55 -5.89
CA GLN A 63 7.86 -37.95 -6.27
C GLN A 63 9.08 -38.79 -5.87
N PRO A 64 8.89 -40.11 -5.57
CA PRO A 64 10.00 -41.00 -5.21
C PRO A 64 11.13 -41.07 -6.27
N SER A 65 10.83 -40.75 -7.54
CA SER A 65 11.81 -40.70 -8.64
C SER A 65 12.77 -39.51 -8.55
N GLU A 66 12.46 -38.50 -7.74
CA GLU A 66 13.27 -37.27 -7.64
C GLU A 66 14.32 -37.34 -6.55
N ASN A 67 14.34 -38.44 -5.76
CA ASN A 67 15.30 -38.69 -4.65
C ASN A 67 15.49 -37.52 -3.68
N LEU A 68 14.46 -36.73 -3.49
CA LEU A 68 14.43 -35.66 -2.50
C LEU A 68 13.60 -36.16 -1.32
N ASP A 69 14.26 -36.35 -0.16
CA ASP A 69 13.72 -36.99 1.05
C ASP A 69 12.74 -36.09 1.81
N TYR A 70 11.66 -35.65 1.15
CA TYR A 70 10.54 -35.02 1.83
C TYR A 70 9.36 -35.98 1.89
N TYR A 71 9.18 -36.60 3.07
CA TYR A 71 8.08 -37.52 3.34
C TYR A 71 6.92 -36.82 4.03
N LEU A 72 5.71 -37.22 3.70
CA LEU A 72 4.46 -36.73 4.33
C LEU A 72 4.47 -36.88 5.87
N ASP A 73 5.18 -37.87 6.40
CA ASP A 73 5.32 -38.10 7.86
C ASP A 73 6.10 -37.03 8.61
N THR A 74 6.89 -36.20 7.88
CA THR A 74 7.68 -35.09 8.46
C THR A 74 7.08 -33.72 8.15
N MET A 75 6.07 -33.66 7.32
CA MET A 75 5.34 -32.44 6.99
C MET A 75 4.16 -32.27 7.97
N TYR A 76 4.28 -31.34 8.87
CA TYR A 76 3.13 -30.87 9.63
C TYR A 76 2.35 -29.88 8.76
N LEU A 77 1.10 -30.23 8.47
CA LEU A 77 0.13 -29.28 7.93
C LEU A 77 -0.28 -28.37 9.10
N ASP A 78 0.46 -27.31 9.29
CA ASP A 78 0.19 -26.36 10.35
C ASP A 78 -1.02 -25.51 9.98
N LEU A 79 -2.11 -25.69 10.70
CA LEU A 79 -3.34 -24.92 10.51
C LEU A 79 -3.13 -23.42 10.84
N ASP A 80 -2.12 -23.09 11.64
CA ASP A 80 -1.74 -21.71 11.94
C ASP A 80 -1.15 -20.95 10.74
N TYR A 81 -0.78 -21.66 9.69
CA TYR A 81 -0.30 -21.09 8.44
C TYR A 81 -1.37 -20.25 7.71
N THR A 82 -2.64 -20.59 7.89
CA THR A 82 -3.75 -19.87 7.26
C THR A 82 -4.04 -18.52 7.92
N GLU A 83 -3.74 -18.35 9.20
CA GLU A 83 -3.94 -17.07 9.89
C GLU A 83 -2.80 -16.08 9.66
N GLN A 84 -1.59 -16.55 9.40
CA GLN A 84 -0.45 -15.67 9.09
C GLN A 84 -0.37 -15.28 7.62
N CYS A 85 -1.00 -16.05 6.75
CA CYS A 85 -1.09 -15.77 5.33
C CYS A 85 -2.39 -15.05 5.00
N GLU A 86 -2.62 -13.88 5.57
CA GLU A 86 -3.48 -12.94 4.85
C GLU A 86 -2.86 -12.79 3.46
N GLN A 87 -3.57 -13.24 2.43
CA GLN A 87 -3.12 -13.15 1.04
C GLN A 87 -3.07 -11.68 0.62
N VAL A 88 -2.06 -10.97 1.11
CA VAL A 88 -1.82 -9.59 0.75
C VAL A 88 -0.60 -9.53 -0.17
N ASP A 89 -0.68 -8.71 -1.19
CA ASP A 89 0.41 -8.55 -2.16
C ASP A 89 1.55 -7.70 -1.62
N PHE A 90 1.24 -6.74 -0.75
CA PHE A 90 2.25 -5.88 -0.15
C PHE A 90 1.82 -5.33 1.21
N VAL A 91 2.80 -4.92 1.99
CA VAL A 91 2.60 -4.32 3.31
C VAL A 91 3.09 -2.88 3.30
N VAL A 92 2.27 -1.99 3.86
CA VAL A 92 2.61 -0.59 4.08
C VAL A 92 2.97 -0.40 5.55
N TYR A 93 4.20 -0.01 5.79
CA TYR A 93 4.70 0.27 7.14
C TYR A 93 4.59 1.75 7.44
N ILE A 94 3.90 2.06 8.53
CA ILE A 94 3.69 3.42 9.02
C ILE A 94 4.45 3.57 10.34
N PRO A 95 5.13 4.72 10.58
CA PRO A 95 5.77 4.97 11.86
C PRO A 95 4.73 5.03 12.99
N ASN A 96 5.14 4.64 14.18
CA ASN A 96 4.29 4.69 15.37
C ASN A 96 4.01 6.15 15.74
N TRP A 97 2.89 6.65 15.22
CA TRP A 97 2.40 8.00 15.53
C TRP A 97 1.52 8.00 16.78
N ASP A 98 1.40 9.16 17.41
CA ASP A 98 0.40 9.37 18.44
C ASP A 98 -0.99 9.08 17.88
N ARG A 99 -1.87 8.58 18.74
CA ARG A 99 -3.25 8.21 18.36
C ARG A 99 -4.01 9.31 17.62
N ALA A 100 -3.79 10.58 18.00
CA ALA A 100 -4.41 11.72 17.35
C ALA A 100 -3.90 11.90 15.92
N THR A 101 -2.59 11.85 15.73
CA THR A 101 -1.91 11.96 14.42
C THR A 101 -2.25 10.78 13.52
N TYR A 102 -2.28 9.57 14.07
CA TYR A 102 -2.68 8.37 13.35
C TYR A 102 -4.10 8.51 12.78
N ASN A 103 -5.07 8.89 13.61
CA ASN A 103 -6.46 9.05 13.18
C ASN A 103 -6.62 10.15 12.11
N LEU A 104 -5.76 11.15 12.11
CA LEU A 104 -5.79 12.24 11.12
C LEU A 104 -5.33 11.76 9.75
N TYR A 105 -4.26 10.98 9.70
CA TYR A 105 -3.61 10.59 8.43
C TYR A 105 -4.07 9.25 7.88
N ILE A 106 -4.57 8.33 8.72
CA ILE A 106 -4.94 6.99 8.27
C ILE A 106 -5.98 6.99 7.14
N ASN A 107 -7.01 7.83 7.23
CA ASN A 107 -8.01 7.93 6.19
C ASN A 107 -7.45 8.48 4.88
N GLN A 108 -6.48 9.39 4.95
CA GLN A 108 -5.80 9.92 3.78
C GLN A 108 -4.89 8.87 3.12
N ILE A 109 -4.20 8.07 3.94
CA ILE A 109 -3.36 6.96 3.50
C ILE A 109 -4.21 5.92 2.78
N ILE A 110 -5.32 5.51 3.38
CA ILE A 110 -6.27 4.55 2.78
C ILE A 110 -6.80 5.09 1.44
N ALA A 111 -7.23 6.35 1.39
CA ALA A 111 -7.73 6.96 0.16
C ALA A 111 -6.68 7.00 -0.96
N ILE A 112 -5.41 7.24 -0.63
CA ILE A 112 -4.30 7.21 -1.59
C ILE A 112 -4.05 5.78 -2.07
N LEU A 113 -4.04 4.80 -1.16
CA LEU A 113 -3.85 3.40 -1.49
C LEU A 113 -4.97 2.91 -2.40
N GLU A 114 -6.22 3.14 -2.05
CA GLU A 114 -7.37 2.74 -2.88
C GLU A 114 -7.37 3.41 -4.26
N PHE A 115 -6.90 4.65 -4.36
CA PHE A 115 -6.88 5.38 -5.62
C PHE A 115 -5.77 4.92 -6.58
N TYR A 116 -4.58 4.61 -6.06
CA TYR A 116 -3.41 4.29 -6.89
C TYR A 116 -3.09 2.80 -6.98
N THR A 117 -3.59 1.97 -6.07
CA THR A 117 -3.35 0.53 -6.13
C THR A 117 -4.05 -0.08 -7.33
N LEU A 118 -3.35 -0.97 -8.03
CA LEU A 118 -3.92 -1.68 -9.16
C LEU A 118 -5.08 -2.58 -8.72
N ALA A 119 -6.11 -2.66 -9.53
CA ALA A 119 -7.27 -3.52 -9.28
C ALA A 119 -6.83 -4.97 -9.04
N GLY A 120 -7.36 -5.59 -7.99
CA GLY A 120 -7.05 -6.96 -7.59
C GLY A 120 -5.80 -7.11 -6.73
N LYS A 121 -5.11 -6.02 -6.39
CA LYS A 121 -4.01 -6.03 -5.42
C LYS A 121 -4.52 -5.71 -4.01
N THR A 122 -4.11 -6.53 -3.07
CA THR A 122 -4.45 -6.40 -1.66
C THR A 122 -3.28 -5.89 -0.84
N TYR A 123 -3.56 -5.14 0.22
CA TYR A 123 -2.53 -4.57 1.09
C TYR A 123 -2.91 -4.65 2.56
N LYS A 124 -1.90 -4.66 3.42
CA LYS A 124 -2.04 -4.54 4.87
C LYS A 124 -1.23 -3.34 5.37
N ILE A 125 -1.76 -2.64 6.36
CA ILE A 125 -1.09 -1.51 7.00
C ILE A 125 -0.61 -1.97 8.37
N ILE A 126 0.68 -1.76 8.67
CA ILE A 126 1.31 -2.10 9.94
C ILE A 126 2.00 -0.86 10.50
N SER A 127 1.77 -0.57 11.77
CA SER A 127 2.49 0.48 12.51
C SER A 127 3.73 -0.12 13.18
N ILE A 128 4.87 0.56 13.03
CA ILE A 128 6.17 0.17 13.60
C ILE A 128 6.65 1.25 14.56
#